data_c4c05d901b8a51af5a55c59527114788
#
_entry.id   c4c05d901b8a51af5a55c59527114788
#
_cell.length_a   1.000
_cell.length_b   1.000
_cell.length_c   1.000
_cell.angle_alpha   90.00
_cell.angle_beta   90.00
_cell.angle_gamma   90.00
#
_symmetry.space_group_name_H-M   'P 1'
#
loop_
_entity.id
_entity.type
_entity.pdbx_description
1 polymer ?
#
loop_
_entity_poly.entity_id
_entity_poly.type
_entity_poly.pdbx_seq_one_letter_code
_entity_poly.pdbx_strand_id
1 'polypeptide(L)' 'MTIQLNGDRFELDGPLTIGALLAQLNIDPRLVAVEHNTEVVKRPRYETTIVAEGDEIEIVNFVGGG' A
#
# COMPACT_ATOMS: atom_id res chain seq x y z
N MET A 1 -12.53 6.66 5.80
CA MET A 1 -11.82 7.04 4.57
C MET A 1 -11.83 5.86 3.62
N THR A 2 -12.06 6.10 2.36
CA THR A 2 -12.17 5.05 1.36
C THR A 2 -11.03 5.15 0.35
N ILE A 3 -10.41 4.02 0.04
CA ILE A 3 -9.40 3.91 -1.02
C ILE A 3 -9.77 2.77 -1.95
N GLN A 4 -9.03 2.64 -3.05
CA GLN A 4 -9.09 1.47 -3.91
C GLN A 4 -7.84 0.65 -3.62
N LEU A 5 -8.04 -0.59 -3.18
CA LEU A 5 -6.93 -1.48 -2.86
C LEU A 5 -7.00 -2.67 -3.81
N ASN A 6 -6.02 -2.76 -4.71
CA ASN A 6 -6.01 -3.79 -5.76
C ASN A 6 -7.33 -3.84 -6.51
N GLY A 7 -7.88 -2.67 -6.82
CA GLY A 7 -9.11 -2.55 -7.58
C GLY A 7 -10.39 -2.66 -6.77
N ASP A 8 -10.30 -2.96 -5.49
CA ASP A 8 -11.47 -3.11 -4.64
C ASP A 8 -11.56 -1.97 -3.64
N ARG A 9 -12.79 -1.60 -3.33
CA ARG A 9 -13.04 -0.59 -2.31
C ARG A 9 -12.57 -1.10 -0.95
N PHE A 10 -11.85 -0.26 -0.22
CA PHE A 10 -11.33 -0.62 1.09
C PHE A 10 -11.46 0.57 2.04
N GLU A 11 -11.99 0.31 3.23
CA GLU A 11 -12.23 1.36 4.23
C GLU A 11 -11.10 1.41 5.24
N LEU A 12 -10.66 2.63 5.54
CA LEU A 12 -9.64 2.89 6.55
C LEU A 12 -10.17 3.93 7.53
N ASP A 13 -9.64 3.92 8.75
CA ASP A 13 -10.09 4.88 9.77
C ASP A 13 -9.65 6.30 9.45
N GLY A 14 -8.50 6.45 8.80
CA GLY A 14 -7.98 7.76 8.43
C GLY A 14 -6.67 7.62 7.69
N PRO A 15 -6.03 8.75 7.35
CA PRO A 15 -4.76 8.71 6.62
C PRO A 15 -3.69 7.96 7.40
N LEU A 16 -2.86 7.23 6.66
CA LEU A 16 -1.76 6.48 7.26
C LEU A 16 -0.67 6.30 6.20
N THR A 17 0.53 5.91 6.66
CA THR A 17 1.63 5.66 5.72
C THR A 17 1.42 4.34 5.00
N ILE A 18 2.11 4.16 3.88
CA ILE A 18 2.13 2.88 3.18
C ILE A 18 2.58 1.78 4.13
N GLY A 19 3.64 2.04 4.92
CA GLY A 19 4.13 1.05 5.86
C GLY A 19 3.08 0.65 6.89
N ALA A 20 2.34 1.62 7.40
CA ALA A 20 1.28 1.34 8.37
C ALA A 20 0.15 0.54 7.72
N LEU A 21 -0.18 0.85 6.47
CA LEU A 21 -1.21 0.08 5.76
C LEU A 21 -0.78 -1.37 5.61
N LEU A 22 0.46 -1.61 5.19
CA LEU A 22 0.97 -2.98 5.05
C LEU A 22 0.93 -3.72 6.38
N ALA A 23 1.30 -3.04 7.47
CA ALA A 23 1.26 -3.64 8.80
C ALA A 23 -0.17 -4.02 9.19
N GLN A 24 -1.12 -3.14 8.90
CA GLN A 24 -2.53 -3.41 9.20
C GLN A 24 -3.03 -4.63 8.42
N LEU A 25 -2.53 -4.83 7.22
CA LEU A 25 -2.91 -5.98 6.38
C LEU A 25 -2.08 -7.23 6.67
N ASN A 26 -1.16 -7.17 7.61
CA ASN A 26 -0.23 -8.27 7.94
C ASN A 26 0.62 -8.67 6.74
N ILE A 27 1.07 -7.68 5.98
CA ILE A 27 1.91 -7.90 4.81
C ILE A 27 3.33 -7.48 5.12
N ASP A 28 4.29 -8.37 4.85
CA ASP A 28 5.70 -8.06 5.00
C ASP A 28 6.13 -7.13 3.86
N PRO A 29 6.58 -5.91 4.17
CA PRO A 29 6.94 -4.97 3.10
C PRO A 29 8.10 -5.42 2.22
N ARG A 30 8.89 -6.39 2.69
CA ARG A 30 10.00 -6.91 1.90
C ARG A 30 9.56 -7.85 0.79
N LEU A 31 8.31 -8.29 0.83
CA LEU A 31 7.80 -9.31 -0.09
C LEU A 31 6.86 -8.76 -1.16
N VAL A 32 6.70 -7.45 -1.20
CA VAL A 32 5.73 -6.84 -2.11
C VAL A 32 6.31 -5.62 -2.82
N ALA A 33 5.71 -5.31 -3.96
CA ALA A 33 5.88 -4.02 -4.62
C ALA A 33 4.59 -3.25 -4.44
N VAL A 34 4.68 -1.94 -4.24
CA VAL A 34 3.52 -1.10 -4.00
C VAL A 34 3.50 0.04 -5.02
N GLU A 35 2.33 0.27 -5.61
CA GLU A 35 2.09 1.46 -6.41
C GLU A 35 1.07 2.33 -5.70
N HIS A 36 1.31 3.62 -5.73
CA HIS A 36 0.44 4.63 -5.13
C HIS A 36 0.05 5.59 -6.23
N ASN A 37 -1.23 5.55 -6.59
CA ASN A 37 -1.76 6.37 -7.69
C ASN A 37 -0.93 6.20 -8.96
N THR A 38 -0.67 4.96 -9.32
CA THR A 38 0.06 4.49 -10.50
C THR A 38 1.57 4.66 -10.45
N GLU A 39 2.10 5.25 -9.38
CA GLU A 39 3.55 5.41 -9.23
C GLU A 39 4.12 4.40 -8.26
N VAL A 40 5.23 3.77 -8.65
CA VAL A 40 5.91 2.82 -7.77
C VAL A 40 6.48 3.56 -6.57
N VAL A 41 6.21 3.04 -5.38
CA VAL A 41 6.76 3.58 -4.14
C VAL A 41 7.92 2.68 -3.73
N LYS A 42 9.11 3.26 -3.62
CA LYS A 42 10.28 2.51 -3.17
C LYS A 42 10.22 2.31 -1.67
N ARG A 43 10.75 1.17 -1.21
CA ARG A 43 10.62 0.79 0.19
C ARG A 43 11.05 1.86 1.19
N PRO A 44 12.15 2.59 0.97
CA PRO A 44 12.53 3.65 1.92
C PRO A 44 11.49 4.75 2.07
N ARG A 45 10.54 4.84 1.12
CA ARG A 45 9.47 5.84 1.17
C ARG A 45 8.21 5.33 1.83
N TYR A 46 8.15 4.06 2.22
CA TYR A 46 6.93 3.48 2.81
C TYR A 46 6.53 4.20 4.10
N GLU A 47 7.51 4.68 4.86
CA GLU A 47 7.22 5.35 6.14
C GLU A 47 6.86 6.81 6.00
N THR A 48 7.01 7.39 4.82
CA THR A 48 6.75 8.81 4.60
C THR A 48 5.66 9.09 3.56
N THR A 49 5.24 8.09 2.80
CA THR A 49 4.20 8.25 1.79
C THR A 49 2.85 8.04 2.46
N ILE A 50 2.01 9.07 2.45
CA ILE A 50 0.70 9.04 3.10
C ILE A 50 -0.36 8.59 2.12
N VAL A 51 -1.18 7.63 2.55
CA VAL A 51 -2.38 7.20 1.82
C VAL A 51 -3.53 8.07 2.29
N ALA A 52 -4.27 8.63 1.35
CA ALA A 52 -5.36 9.54 1.66
C ALA A 52 -6.63 9.13 0.94
N GLU A 53 -7.72 9.83 1.28
CA GLU A 53 -9.03 9.57 0.70
C GLU A 53 -8.97 9.50 -0.82
N GLY A 54 -9.52 8.44 -1.39
CA GLY A 54 -9.63 8.29 -2.83
C GLY A 54 -8.39 7.74 -3.52
N ASP A 55 -7.32 7.52 -2.78
CA ASP A 55 -6.09 7.00 -3.38
C ASP A 55 -6.27 5.59 -3.92
N GLU A 56 -5.48 5.27 -4.95
CA GLU A 56 -5.41 3.92 -5.52
C GLU A 56 -4.11 3.27 -5.10
N ILE A 57 -4.22 2.13 -4.45
CA ILE A 57 -3.05 1.37 -3.98
C ILE A 57 -3.07 0.00 -4.66
N GLU A 58 -1.95 -0.37 -5.27
CA GLU A 58 -1.75 -1.70 -5.83
C GLU A 58 -0.62 -2.36 -5.07
N ILE A 59 -0.88 -3.55 -4.57
CA ILE A 59 0.13 -4.33 -3.85
C ILE A 59 0.31 -5.66 -4.58
N VAL A 60 1.53 -5.92 -5.01
CA VAL A 60 1.84 -7.14 -5.77
C VAL A 60 2.89 -7.93 -5.02
N ASN A 61 2.62 -9.19 -4.76
CA ASN A 61 3.60 -10.08 -4.13
C ASN A 61 4.68 -10.45 -5.13
N PHE A 62 5.91 -10.50 -4.65
CA PHE A 62 6.98 -11.07 -5.46
C PHE A 62 6.76 -12.58 -5.52
N VAL A 63 6.77 -13.13 -6.72
CA VAL A 63 6.45 -14.53 -6.95
C VAL A 63 7.71 -15.28 -7.28
N GLY A 64 7.81 -16.51 -6.75
CA GLY A 64 8.93 -17.39 -7.04
C GLY A 64 10.27 -16.82 -6.65
N GLY A 65 10.23 -15.74 -6.06
CA GLY A 65 11.43 -15.03 -5.76
C GLY A 65 12.24 -15.72 -4.74
N GLY A 66 11.62 -16.43 -4.31
CA GLY A 66 12.42 -17.09 -3.37
C GLY A 66 12.93 -16.16 -2.43
#